data_fe5e0f36e47475950a94d26139018c7a
#
_entry.id   fe5e0f36e47475950a94d26139018c7a
#
_cell.length_a   1.000
_cell.length_b   1.000
_cell.length_c   1.000
_cell.angle_alpha   90.00
_cell.angle_beta   90.00
_cell.angle_gamma   90.00
#
_symmetry.space_group_name_H-M   'P 1'
#
loop_
_entity.id
_entity.type
_entity.pdbx_description
1 polymer ?
#
loop_
_entity_poly.entity_id
_entity_poly.type
_entity_poly.pdbx_seq_one_letter_code
_entity_poly.pdbx_strand_id
1 'polypeptide(L)'
;MFKRFIGTAAVIIALGAALVTEAGIAPSEAHAASNMVPDYEVKLLMDPSTTLGSDFKLTSSVLSAFSMPTTVTKMNVAFLDTNAKDIYNNGWSTRIRKTEGEDDFELSYKKRYTINNNDINAALTQANNDGFNSGDTNYEAQVEWGYQKKTLSITRSKSGSKSGYSGMDLPSISDARSLMINNAPDKFNDWLSNDWGTTKLQASRYFGPVLAKRSIGTWSGMQLYIEVWPIKNAAGTGTEYVVEASFKTNSATTASAKHDELVTYLQNKGWFLAQDSLKTQLIMDRY
;
A
#
# COMPACT_ATOMS: atom_id res chain seq x y z
N MET A 1 -52.64 -93.87 22.05
CA MET A 1 -52.63 -93.15 20.79
C MET A 1 -53.11 -91.74 21.09
N PHE A 2 -52.21 -90.84 21.35
CA PHE A 2 -52.53 -89.43 21.73
C PHE A 2 -52.07 -88.51 20.64
N LYS A 3 -53.00 -87.83 20.03
CA LYS A 3 -52.71 -86.68 19.15
C LYS A 3 -52.55 -85.42 20.00
N ARG A 4 -51.41 -84.79 19.95
CA ARG A 4 -51.17 -83.48 20.55
C ARG A 4 -51.42 -82.40 19.51
N PHE A 5 -52.31 -81.48 19.80
CA PHE A 5 -52.51 -80.23 19.08
C PHE A 5 -51.46 -79.23 19.54
N ILE A 6 -50.80 -78.63 18.60
CA ILE A 6 -49.89 -77.50 18.85
C ILE A 6 -50.60 -76.26 18.32
N GLY A 7 -50.98 -75.40 19.24
CA GLY A 7 -51.56 -74.11 18.89
C GLY A 7 -50.45 -73.09 18.52
N THR A 8 -50.61 -72.46 17.38
CA THR A 8 -49.72 -71.40 16.88
C THR A 8 -50.22 -70.08 17.42
N ALA A 9 -49.41 -69.38 18.28
CA ALA A 9 -49.64 -68.02 18.72
C ALA A 9 -49.04 -67.02 17.67
N ALA A 10 -49.90 -66.22 17.09
CA ALA A 10 -49.47 -65.17 16.20
C ALA A 10 -49.03 -63.94 17.04
N VAL A 11 -47.75 -63.57 16.95
CA VAL A 11 -47.22 -62.36 17.54
C VAL A 11 -47.37 -61.27 16.50
N ILE A 12 -48.19 -60.25 16.78
CA ILE A 12 -48.33 -59.04 15.98
C ILE A 12 -47.23 -58.08 16.44
N ILE A 13 -46.22 -57.90 15.60
CA ILE A 13 -45.16 -56.81 15.79
C ILE A 13 -45.70 -55.55 15.15
N ALA A 14 -46.07 -54.56 15.97
CA ALA A 14 -46.39 -53.25 15.52
C ALA A 14 -45.05 -52.50 15.21
N LEU A 15 -44.74 -52.27 13.92
CA LEU A 15 -43.65 -51.38 13.50
C LEU A 15 -44.12 -49.92 13.73
N GLY A 16 -43.60 -49.30 14.77
CA GLY A 16 -43.68 -47.88 14.95
C GLY A 16 -42.67 -47.19 13.98
N ALA A 17 -43.14 -46.50 12.92
CA ALA A 17 -42.32 -45.64 12.08
C ALA A 17 -42.04 -44.37 12.85
N ALA A 18 -40.84 -44.23 13.38
CA ALA A 18 -40.34 -42.96 13.88
C ALA A 18 -40.02 -42.04 12.68
N LEU A 19 -40.83 -41.01 12.46
CA LEU A 19 -40.51 -39.92 11.57
C LEU A 19 -39.33 -39.12 12.18
N VAL A 20 -38.13 -39.38 11.70
CA VAL A 20 -36.98 -38.49 11.94
C VAL A 20 -37.20 -37.30 11.02
N THR A 21 -37.68 -36.18 11.56
CA THR A 21 -37.61 -34.89 10.87
C THR A 21 -36.14 -34.47 10.87
N GLU A 22 -35.46 -34.67 9.74
CA GLU A 22 -34.20 -34.02 9.48
C GLU A 22 -34.48 -32.48 9.49
N ALA A 23 -34.08 -31.82 10.57
CA ALA A 23 -33.95 -30.37 10.58
C ALA A 23 -32.87 -30.05 9.55
N GLY A 24 -33.29 -29.68 8.35
CA GLY A 24 -32.39 -29.17 7.32
C GLY A 24 -31.64 -27.96 7.88
N ILE A 25 -30.36 -28.16 8.16
CA ILE A 25 -29.44 -27.05 8.37
C ILE A 25 -29.41 -26.31 7.03
N ALA A 26 -30.17 -25.22 6.95
CA ALA A 26 -30.05 -24.31 5.81
C ALA A 26 -28.55 -23.94 5.68
N PRO A 27 -27.94 -24.06 4.49
CA PRO A 27 -26.57 -23.62 4.32
C PRO A 27 -26.52 -22.15 4.74
N SER A 28 -25.69 -21.84 5.73
CA SER A 28 -25.36 -20.48 6.09
C SER A 28 -24.87 -19.81 4.80
N GLU A 29 -25.63 -18.83 4.31
CA GLU A 29 -25.12 -18.01 3.20
C GLU A 29 -23.78 -17.43 3.66
N ALA A 30 -22.70 -17.86 3.03
CA ALA A 30 -21.40 -17.26 3.23
C ALA A 30 -21.49 -15.83 2.70
N HIS A 31 -21.81 -14.89 3.58
CA HIS A 31 -21.73 -13.48 3.23
C HIS A 31 -20.28 -13.20 2.83
N ALA A 32 -20.07 -12.74 1.59
CA ALA A 32 -18.78 -12.27 1.17
C ALA A 32 -18.31 -11.21 2.18
N ALA A 33 -17.06 -11.32 2.64
CA ALA A 33 -16.52 -10.35 3.58
C ALA A 33 -16.63 -8.93 2.98
N SER A 34 -16.93 -7.94 3.82
CA SER A 34 -17.07 -6.56 3.36
C SER A 34 -15.73 -6.00 2.88
N ASN A 35 -15.79 -5.01 1.99
CA ASN A 35 -14.62 -4.29 1.52
C ASN A 35 -13.89 -3.60 2.68
N MET A 36 -12.59 -3.39 2.52
CA MET A 36 -11.81 -2.52 3.40
C MET A 36 -12.35 -1.08 3.34
N VAL A 37 -12.19 -0.34 4.43
CA VAL A 37 -12.46 1.11 4.47
C VAL A 37 -11.15 1.85 4.23
N PRO A 38 -11.02 2.65 3.17
CA PRO A 38 -9.77 3.31 2.86
C PRO A 38 -9.61 4.65 3.59
N ASP A 39 -8.37 4.98 3.94
CA ASP A 39 -7.93 6.35 4.17
C ASP A 39 -7.61 7.03 2.83
N TYR A 40 -7.36 8.35 2.87
CA TYR A 40 -7.08 9.16 1.70
C TYR A 40 -5.75 9.91 1.89
N GLU A 41 -4.90 9.88 0.87
CA GLU A 41 -3.70 10.69 0.79
C GLU A 41 -3.75 11.51 -0.49
N VAL A 42 -3.96 12.81 -0.34
CA VAL A 42 -3.84 13.76 -1.46
C VAL A 42 -2.36 14.06 -1.69
N LYS A 43 -1.92 13.95 -2.95
CA LYS A 43 -0.53 14.15 -3.37
C LYS A 43 -0.49 14.98 -4.63
N LEU A 44 0.05 16.19 -4.54
CA LEU A 44 0.15 17.13 -5.65
C LEU A 44 1.61 17.48 -5.93
N LEU A 45 1.98 17.47 -7.20
CA LEU A 45 3.32 17.88 -7.60
C LEU A 45 3.45 19.41 -7.57
N MET A 46 4.62 19.85 -7.10
CA MET A 46 5.02 21.25 -7.12
C MET A 46 6.16 21.44 -8.12
N ASP A 47 6.19 22.58 -8.78
CA ASP A 47 7.24 22.94 -9.74
C ASP A 47 8.59 23.15 -9.02
N PRO A 48 9.59 22.31 -9.25
CA PRO A 48 10.89 22.45 -8.61
C PRO A 48 11.57 23.79 -8.94
N SER A 49 11.31 24.36 -10.12
CA SER A 49 11.94 25.61 -10.55
C SER A 49 11.49 26.84 -9.74
N THR A 50 10.29 26.77 -9.14
CA THR A 50 9.71 27.85 -8.33
C THR A 50 9.71 27.57 -6.84
N THR A 51 9.85 26.29 -6.46
CA THR A 51 9.75 25.86 -5.05
C THR A 51 11.10 25.55 -4.42
N LEU A 52 12.14 25.31 -5.22
CA LEU A 52 13.50 25.05 -4.72
C LEU A 52 14.42 26.24 -4.99
N GLY A 53 15.32 26.50 -4.05
CA GLY A 53 16.44 27.42 -4.24
C GLY A 53 17.60 26.77 -5.01
N SER A 54 18.66 27.54 -5.25
CA SER A 54 19.87 27.05 -5.93
C SER A 54 20.61 25.94 -5.17
N ASP A 55 20.33 25.76 -3.89
CA ASP A 55 20.83 24.68 -3.04
C ASP A 55 19.90 23.46 -3.00
N PHE A 56 18.87 23.43 -3.86
CA PHE A 56 17.85 22.37 -3.96
C PHE A 56 17.11 22.09 -2.66
N LYS A 57 16.96 23.11 -1.81
CA LYS A 57 16.07 23.09 -0.65
C LYS A 57 14.83 23.93 -0.93
N LEU A 58 13.76 23.67 -0.17
CA LEU A 58 12.55 24.49 -0.24
C LEU A 58 12.89 25.96 0.05
N THR A 59 12.34 26.87 -0.76
CA THR A 59 12.52 28.31 -0.57
C THR A 59 11.87 28.77 0.75
N SER A 60 12.34 29.88 1.29
CA SER A 60 11.76 30.47 2.51
C SER A 60 10.29 30.83 2.34
N SER A 61 9.86 31.20 1.14
CA SER A 61 8.45 31.47 0.83
C SER A 61 7.57 30.22 0.97
N VAL A 62 8.06 29.06 0.50
CA VAL A 62 7.34 27.75 0.67
C VAL A 62 7.31 27.36 2.14
N LEU A 63 8.45 27.42 2.83
CA LEU A 63 8.53 27.06 4.25
C LEU A 63 7.58 27.93 5.10
N SER A 64 7.58 29.25 4.89
CA SER A 64 6.70 30.17 5.61
C SER A 64 5.22 29.92 5.31
N ALA A 65 4.86 29.64 4.06
CA ALA A 65 3.48 29.44 3.65
C ALA A 65 2.82 28.20 4.29
N PHE A 66 3.62 27.21 4.66
CA PHE A 66 3.17 25.96 5.27
C PHE A 66 3.63 25.81 6.73
N SER A 67 4.13 26.88 7.34
CA SER A 67 4.64 26.85 8.74
C SER A 67 5.67 25.74 8.98
N MET A 68 6.55 25.50 7.99
CA MET A 68 7.56 24.45 8.05
C MET A 68 8.86 25.00 8.65
N PRO A 69 9.55 24.23 9.53
CA PRO A 69 10.90 24.57 9.96
C PRO A 69 11.90 24.37 8.81
N THR A 70 13.11 24.91 8.96
CA THR A 70 14.21 24.69 8.02
C THR A 70 14.80 23.28 8.12
N THR A 71 14.56 22.58 9.23
CA THR A 71 14.98 21.19 9.45
C THR A 71 14.12 20.23 8.62
N VAL A 72 14.76 19.17 8.13
CA VAL A 72 14.10 18.13 7.35
C VAL A 72 14.37 16.76 7.96
N THR A 73 13.45 15.83 7.77
CA THR A 73 13.69 14.41 8.03
C THR A 73 14.19 13.74 6.75
N LYS A 74 15.34 13.08 6.81
CA LYS A 74 15.88 12.33 5.67
C LYS A 74 15.26 10.94 5.62
N MET A 75 15.05 10.46 4.40
CA MET A 75 14.54 9.12 4.13
C MET A 75 15.37 8.51 2.99
N ASN A 76 16.12 7.46 3.29
CA ASN A 76 16.83 6.71 2.24
C ASN A 76 15.93 5.55 1.80
N VAL A 77 15.56 5.54 0.53
CA VAL A 77 14.52 4.66 -0.02
C VAL A 77 15.05 3.88 -1.21
N ALA A 78 14.82 2.58 -1.20
CA ALA A 78 15.04 1.75 -2.38
C ALA A 78 13.88 0.74 -2.53
N PHE A 79 13.63 0.34 -3.79
CA PHE A 79 12.71 -0.76 -4.09
C PHE A 79 13.52 -2.00 -4.46
N LEU A 80 12.95 -3.17 -4.18
CA LEU A 80 13.52 -4.45 -4.56
C LEU A 80 12.63 -5.08 -5.62
N ASP A 81 13.21 -5.41 -6.77
CA ASP A 81 12.52 -6.15 -7.83
C ASP A 81 13.55 -6.88 -8.71
N THR A 82 13.12 -7.82 -9.50
CA THR A 82 13.94 -8.44 -10.55
C THR A 82 14.28 -7.43 -11.64
N ASN A 83 15.26 -7.73 -12.47
CA ASN A 83 15.58 -6.91 -13.63
C ASN A 83 14.38 -6.76 -14.59
N ALA A 84 13.53 -7.79 -14.66
CA ALA A 84 12.31 -7.78 -15.47
C ALA A 84 11.13 -7.03 -14.79
N LYS A 85 11.33 -6.52 -13.57
CA LYS A 85 10.28 -5.85 -12.77
C LYS A 85 9.06 -6.75 -12.54
N ASP A 86 9.29 -8.02 -12.24
CA ASP A 86 8.22 -9.02 -12.09
C ASP A 86 7.22 -8.62 -11.00
N ILE A 87 7.70 -8.10 -9.85
CA ILE A 87 6.87 -7.66 -8.74
C ILE A 87 6.02 -6.45 -9.17
N TYR A 88 6.66 -5.45 -9.77
CA TYR A 88 6.02 -4.22 -10.22
C TYR A 88 4.99 -4.47 -11.33
N ASN A 89 5.31 -5.31 -12.30
CA ASN A 89 4.41 -5.68 -13.41
C ASN A 89 3.16 -6.44 -12.94
N ASN A 90 3.21 -7.03 -11.74
CA ASN A 90 2.05 -7.64 -11.10
C ASN A 90 1.34 -6.68 -10.12
N GLY A 91 1.59 -5.39 -10.22
CA GLY A 91 0.94 -4.34 -9.43
C GLY A 91 1.40 -4.28 -7.97
N TRP A 92 2.48 -4.97 -7.62
CA TRP A 92 3.11 -4.89 -6.31
C TRP A 92 4.31 -3.94 -6.32
N SER A 93 4.69 -3.47 -5.16
CA SER A 93 6.01 -2.87 -4.94
C SER A 93 6.52 -3.25 -3.55
N THR A 94 7.77 -3.65 -3.49
CA THR A 94 8.48 -3.96 -2.26
C THR A 94 9.53 -2.89 -2.02
N ARG A 95 9.45 -2.23 -0.85
CA ARG A 95 10.27 -1.07 -0.51
C ARG A 95 10.95 -1.28 0.83
N ILE A 96 12.24 -0.94 0.90
CA ILE A 96 12.97 -0.74 2.13
C ILE A 96 13.27 0.76 2.31
N ARG A 97 13.07 1.28 3.52
CA ARG A 97 13.31 2.67 3.87
C ARG A 97 14.04 2.78 5.20
N LYS A 98 15.09 3.60 5.24
CA LYS A 98 15.68 4.11 6.47
C LYS A 98 15.22 5.55 6.66
N THR A 99 14.62 5.82 7.81
CA THR A 99 14.20 7.18 8.19
C THR A 99 15.15 7.71 9.26
N GLU A 100 15.54 8.97 9.17
CA GLU A 100 16.40 9.63 10.14
C GLU A 100 15.77 9.62 11.52
N GLY A 101 16.52 9.20 12.54
CA GLY A 101 16.03 9.06 13.91
C GLY A 101 15.33 7.74 14.24
N GLU A 102 15.05 6.89 13.24
CA GLU A 102 14.50 5.55 13.47
C GLU A 102 15.62 4.50 13.51
N ASP A 103 15.54 3.54 14.43
CA ASP A 103 16.55 2.49 14.55
C ASP A 103 16.38 1.40 13.48
N ASP A 104 15.15 1.04 13.17
CA ASP A 104 14.80 -0.02 12.25
C ASP A 104 14.61 0.46 10.80
N PHE A 105 14.63 -0.50 9.87
CA PHE A 105 14.19 -0.29 8.50
C PHE A 105 12.67 -0.53 8.40
N GLU A 106 11.97 0.36 7.69
CA GLU A 106 10.61 0.08 7.27
C GLU A 106 10.61 -0.77 6.01
N LEU A 107 9.89 -1.88 6.06
CA LEU A 107 9.68 -2.83 4.97
C LEU A 107 8.23 -2.71 4.52
N SER A 108 7.97 -2.35 3.27
CA SER A 108 6.60 -2.19 2.77
C SER A 108 6.33 -3.11 1.60
N TYR A 109 5.19 -3.78 1.65
CA TYR A 109 4.62 -4.60 0.57
C TYR A 109 3.31 -3.94 0.17
N LYS A 110 3.29 -3.29 -1.00
CA LYS A 110 2.15 -2.48 -1.43
C LYS A 110 1.60 -3.00 -2.74
N LYS A 111 0.32 -3.40 -2.74
CA LYS A 111 -0.45 -3.73 -3.94
C LYS A 111 -1.23 -2.50 -4.40
N ARG A 112 -1.28 -2.26 -5.71
CA ARG A 112 -2.03 -1.15 -6.29
C ARG A 112 -3.10 -1.61 -7.25
N TYR A 113 -4.23 -0.89 -7.21
CA TYR A 113 -5.38 -1.07 -8.09
C TYR A 113 -5.72 0.28 -8.73
N THR A 114 -5.94 0.27 -10.03
CA THR A 114 -6.38 1.48 -10.74
C THR A 114 -7.82 1.80 -10.36
N ILE A 115 -8.10 3.06 -10.04
CA ILE A 115 -9.45 3.56 -9.86
C ILE A 115 -9.89 4.18 -11.19
N ASN A 116 -10.77 3.49 -11.92
CA ASN A 116 -11.33 3.96 -13.17
C ASN A 116 -12.61 4.77 -12.90
N ASN A 117 -12.85 5.82 -13.68
CA ASN A 117 -14.05 6.65 -13.59
C ASN A 117 -14.38 7.16 -12.18
N ASN A 118 -13.36 7.36 -11.35
CA ASN A 118 -13.49 7.71 -9.94
C ASN A 118 -14.27 6.68 -9.07
N ASP A 119 -14.48 5.47 -9.56
CA ASP A 119 -15.19 4.42 -8.82
C ASP A 119 -14.24 3.70 -7.84
N ILE A 120 -14.16 4.26 -6.62
CA ILE A 120 -13.38 3.71 -5.52
C ILE A 120 -13.95 2.36 -5.08
N ASN A 121 -15.28 2.21 -5.09
CA ASN A 121 -15.92 0.98 -4.65
C ASN A 121 -15.61 -0.20 -5.57
N ALA A 122 -15.56 0.01 -6.88
CA ALA A 122 -15.12 -1.03 -7.82
C ALA A 122 -13.69 -1.50 -7.55
N ALA A 123 -12.77 -0.57 -7.27
CA ALA A 123 -11.39 -0.92 -6.92
C ALA A 123 -11.30 -1.67 -5.57
N LEU A 124 -12.09 -1.28 -4.58
CA LEU A 124 -12.17 -1.99 -3.29
C LEU A 124 -12.76 -3.39 -3.45
N THR A 125 -13.77 -3.54 -4.30
CA THR A 125 -14.36 -4.85 -4.63
C THR A 125 -13.37 -5.75 -5.34
N GLN A 126 -12.58 -5.19 -6.27
CA GLN A 126 -11.49 -5.95 -6.89
C GLN A 126 -10.44 -6.40 -5.86
N ALA A 127 -10.03 -5.50 -4.96
CA ALA A 127 -9.10 -5.86 -3.88
C ALA A 127 -9.69 -6.96 -2.97
N ASN A 128 -10.98 -6.91 -2.66
CA ASN A 128 -11.67 -7.93 -1.88
C ASN A 128 -11.68 -9.28 -2.60
N ASN A 129 -11.97 -9.30 -3.90
CA ASN A 129 -11.91 -10.52 -4.72
C ASN A 129 -10.50 -11.12 -4.77
N ASP A 130 -9.47 -10.28 -4.69
CA ASP A 130 -8.06 -10.68 -4.58
C ASP A 130 -7.67 -11.06 -3.13
N GLY A 131 -8.64 -11.09 -2.21
CA GLY A 131 -8.47 -11.53 -0.83
C GLY A 131 -8.20 -10.42 0.19
N PHE A 132 -8.24 -9.13 -0.17
CA PHE A 132 -8.09 -8.01 0.76
C PHE A 132 -9.45 -7.47 1.21
N ASN A 133 -9.88 -7.85 2.39
CA ASN A 133 -11.21 -7.50 2.92
C ASN A 133 -11.12 -6.85 4.30
N SER A 134 -12.25 -6.48 4.88
CA SER A 134 -12.33 -5.79 6.17
C SER A 134 -11.76 -6.56 7.36
N GLY A 135 -11.56 -7.89 7.23
CA GLY A 135 -10.93 -8.73 8.23
C GLY A 135 -9.39 -8.63 8.24
N ASP A 136 -8.80 -8.05 7.19
CA ASP A 136 -7.34 -7.90 7.04
C ASP A 136 -6.79 -6.69 7.81
N THR A 137 -6.98 -6.66 9.13
CA THR A 137 -6.67 -5.51 10.00
C THR A 137 -5.19 -5.13 10.06
N ASN A 138 -4.31 -5.97 9.51
CA ASN A 138 -2.87 -5.69 9.38
C ASN A 138 -2.47 -5.11 8.02
N TYR A 139 -3.43 -4.89 7.13
CA TYR A 139 -3.26 -4.15 5.89
C TYR A 139 -3.98 -2.82 5.97
N GLU A 140 -3.42 -1.82 5.34
CA GLU A 140 -4.00 -0.48 5.24
C GLU A 140 -4.46 -0.25 3.81
N ALA A 141 -5.73 0.09 3.63
CA ALA A 141 -6.27 0.57 2.36
C ALA A 141 -6.14 2.08 2.29
N GLN A 142 -5.62 2.62 1.20
CA GLN A 142 -5.47 4.06 1.02
C GLN A 142 -5.76 4.44 -0.44
N VAL A 143 -6.61 5.45 -0.63
CA VAL A 143 -6.78 6.12 -1.92
C VAL A 143 -5.68 7.17 -2.05
N GLU A 144 -4.72 6.92 -2.93
CA GLU A 144 -3.71 7.88 -3.34
C GLU A 144 -4.32 8.79 -4.43
N TRP A 145 -4.56 10.06 -4.08
CA TRP A 145 -5.28 11.01 -4.92
C TRP A 145 -4.32 12.09 -5.46
N GLY A 146 -3.93 11.92 -6.71
CA GLY A 146 -3.12 12.90 -7.45
C GLY A 146 -3.92 14.06 -8.01
N TYR A 147 -3.37 14.76 -9.00
CA TYR A 147 -4.08 15.89 -9.65
C TYR A 147 -5.36 15.42 -10.35
N GLN A 148 -5.25 14.41 -11.21
CA GLN A 148 -6.38 13.87 -11.99
C GLN A 148 -6.62 12.38 -11.74
N LYS A 149 -5.60 11.66 -11.26
CA LYS A 149 -5.65 10.20 -11.09
C LYS A 149 -5.79 9.80 -9.64
N LYS A 150 -6.56 8.75 -9.41
CA LYS A 150 -6.66 8.06 -8.13
C LYS A 150 -6.17 6.63 -8.28
N THR A 151 -5.55 6.12 -7.24
CA THR A 151 -5.09 4.72 -7.17
C THR A 151 -5.42 4.19 -5.78
N LEU A 152 -6.03 3.02 -5.69
CA LEU A 152 -6.17 2.31 -4.43
C LEU A 152 -4.88 1.56 -4.14
N SER A 153 -4.30 1.76 -2.98
CA SER A 153 -3.17 0.97 -2.49
C SER A 153 -3.56 0.19 -1.24
N ILE A 154 -3.18 -1.09 -1.21
CA ILE A 154 -3.28 -1.96 -0.04
C ILE A 154 -1.86 -2.23 0.43
N THR A 155 -1.52 -1.81 1.65
CA THR A 155 -0.14 -1.84 2.15
C THR A 155 -0.03 -2.66 3.42
N ARG A 156 0.97 -3.53 3.46
CA ARG A 156 1.48 -4.16 4.68
C ARG A 156 2.86 -3.58 4.98
N SER A 157 2.98 -2.89 6.11
CA SER A 157 4.26 -2.41 6.62
C SER A 157 4.76 -3.31 7.75
N LYS A 158 6.07 -3.53 7.78
CA LYS A 158 6.80 -4.28 8.81
C LYS A 158 8.02 -3.47 9.22
N SER A 159 8.50 -3.71 10.42
CA SER A 159 9.80 -3.23 10.89
C SER A 159 10.82 -4.37 10.82
N GLY A 160 12.04 -4.05 10.42
CA GLY A 160 13.13 -5.03 10.37
C GLY A 160 14.43 -4.38 10.78
N SER A 161 15.18 -5.07 11.66
CA SER A 161 16.50 -4.63 12.10
C SER A 161 17.60 -5.49 11.51
N LYS A 162 18.75 -4.87 11.30
CA LYS A 162 19.99 -5.54 10.86
C LYS A 162 21.19 -4.78 11.42
N SER A 163 22.03 -5.46 12.14
CA SER A 163 23.28 -4.89 12.65
C SER A 163 24.32 -4.62 11.54
N GLY A 164 25.24 -3.70 11.80
CA GLY A 164 26.33 -3.36 10.87
C GLY A 164 25.98 -2.20 9.92
N TYR A 165 24.84 -1.57 10.06
CA TYR A 165 24.44 -0.38 9.32
C TYR A 165 24.16 0.78 10.27
N SER A 166 24.57 1.99 9.88
CA SER A 166 24.45 3.19 10.72
C SER A 166 23.90 4.39 9.94
N GLY A 167 23.40 5.38 10.66
CA GLY A 167 22.89 6.61 10.08
C GLY A 167 21.78 6.36 9.04
N MET A 168 22.05 6.77 7.81
CA MET A 168 21.09 6.65 6.70
C MET A 168 21.44 5.51 5.73
N ASP A 169 22.36 4.64 6.08
CA ASP A 169 22.75 3.52 5.22
C ASP A 169 21.60 2.53 5.04
N LEU A 170 21.40 2.06 3.82
CA LEU A 170 20.57 0.89 3.55
C LEU A 170 21.41 -0.38 3.65
N PRO A 171 20.82 -1.53 3.96
CA PRO A 171 21.53 -2.79 3.99
C PRO A 171 22.15 -3.13 2.63
N SER A 172 23.15 -4.01 2.60
CA SER A 172 23.56 -4.64 1.35
C SER A 172 22.37 -5.30 0.67
N ILE A 173 22.41 -5.47 -0.65
CA ILE A 173 21.31 -6.13 -1.37
C ILE A 173 21.02 -7.53 -0.82
N SER A 174 22.04 -8.26 -0.38
CA SER A 174 21.89 -9.59 0.24
C SER A 174 21.10 -9.50 1.55
N ASP A 175 21.46 -8.57 2.42
CA ASP A 175 20.78 -8.37 3.71
C ASP A 175 19.36 -7.82 3.52
N ALA A 176 19.17 -6.91 2.57
CA ALA A 176 17.85 -6.41 2.23
C ALA A 176 16.92 -7.49 1.71
N ARG A 177 17.41 -8.36 0.82
CA ARG A 177 16.65 -9.55 0.38
C ARG A 177 16.25 -10.41 1.57
N SER A 178 17.17 -10.71 2.46
CA SER A 178 16.91 -11.52 3.66
C SER A 178 15.85 -10.87 4.55
N LEU A 179 15.96 -9.55 4.81
CA LEU A 179 14.97 -8.82 5.58
C LEU A 179 13.59 -8.87 4.94
N MET A 180 13.50 -8.61 3.61
CA MET A 180 12.24 -8.61 2.90
C MET A 180 11.63 -10.02 2.82
N ILE A 181 12.42 -11.06 2.58
CA ILE A 181 11.94 -12.45 2.51
C ILE A 181 11.41 -12.90 3.87
N ASN A 182 12.16 -12.68 4.95
CA ASN A 182 11.76 -13.10 6.30
C ASN A 182 10.52 -12.38 6.84
N ASN A 183 10.13 -11.27 6.25
CA ASN A 183 8.97 -10.47 6.63
C ASN A 183 7.86 -10.46 5.57
N ALA A 184 8.02 -11.23 4.49
CA ALA A 184 7.04 -11.27 3.41
C ALA A 184 5.67 -11.74 3.93
N PRO A 185 4.59 -10.99 3.69
CA PRO A 185 3.25 -11.44 4.04
C PRO A 185 2.75 -12.47 3.02
N ASP A 186 1.94 -13.43 3.48
CA ASP A 186 1.46 -14.55 2.67
C ASP A 186 0.77 -14.09 1.37
N LYS A 187 -0.08 -13.05 1.44
CA LYS A 187 -0.78 -12.51 0.26
C LYS A 187 0.17 -11.95 -0.82
N PHE A 188 1.34 -11.48 -0.43
CA PHE A 188 2.39 -11.10 -1.38
C PHE A 188 3.18 -12.33 -1.82
N ASN A 189 3.55 -13.19 -0.84
CA ASN A 189 4.38 -14.36 -1.10
C ASN A 189 3.73 -15.30 -2.11
N ASP A 190 2.45 -15.59 -1.91
CA ASP A 190 1.70 -16.60 -2.68
C ASP A 190 0.81 -15.96 -3.78
N TRP A 191 1.15 -14.76 -4.25
CA TRP A 191 0.30 -13.99 -5.15
C TRP A 191 -0.07 -14.71 -6.45
N LEU A 192 0.87 -15.31 -7.15
CA LEU A 192 0.62 -16.07 -8.38
C LEU A 192 0.75 -17.58 -8.17
N SER A 193 1.56 -17.99 -7.21
CA SER A 193 1.81 -19.38 -6.81
C SER A 193 2.53 -19.38 -5.47
N ASN A 194 2.60 -20.53 -4.81
CA ASN A 194 3.38 -20.67 -3.56
C ASN A 194 4.80 -20.15 -3.75
N ASP A 195 5.26 -19.35 -2.78
CA ASP A 195 6.59 -18.75 -2.72
C ASP A 195 6.97 -17.84 -3.90
N TRP A 196 5.98 -17.38 -4.69
CA TRP A 196 6.26 -16.49 -5.82
C TRP A 196 6.97 -15.21 -5.37
N GLY A 197 6.47 -14.54 -4.34
CA GLY A 197 7.01 -13.27 -3.87
C GLY A 197 8.44 -13.39 -3.35
N THR A 198 8.70 -14.37 -2.50
CA THR A 198 10.05 -14.63 -1.95
C THR A 198 11.02 -15.10 -3.03
N THR A 199 10.58 -15.90 -4.00
CA THR A 199 11.38 -16.28 -5.17
C THR A 199 11.80 -15.05 -5.99
N LYS A 200 10.88 -14.10 -6.23
CA LYS A 200 11.20 -12.85 -6.93
C LYS A 200 12.12 -11.95 -6.11
N LEU A 201 11.92 -11.87 -4.80
CA LEU A 201 12.82 -11.14 -3.91
C LEU A 201 14.24 -11.72 -3.89
N GLN A 202 14.39 -13.03 -3.94
CA GLN A 202 15.71 -13.68 -4.03
C GLN A 202 16.50 -13.25 -5.27
N ALA A 203 15.83 -13.08 -6.41
CA ALA A 203 16.40 -12.63 -7.68
C ALA A 203 16.43 -11.09 -7.83
N SER A 204 15.99 -10.32 -6.83
CA SER A 204 15.83 -8.88 -6.91
C SER A 204 17.17 -8.13 -6.85
N ARG A 205 17.15 -6.91 -7.36
CA ARG A 205 18.17 -5.88 -7.13
C ARG A 205 17.54 -4.63 -6.55
N TYR A 206 18.36 -3.67 -6.21
CA TYR A 206 17.87 -2.32 -5.87
C TYR A 206 17.50 -1.50 -7.11
N PHE A 207 16.36 -0.83 -7.01
CA PHE A 207 15.98 0.34 -7.77
C PHE A 207 16.03 1.54 -6.83
N GLY A 208 16.94 2.45 -7.06
CA GLY A 208 17.42 3.45 -6.12
C GLY A 208 18.87 3.14 -5.70
N PRO A 209 19.34 3.54 -4.50
CA PRO A 209 18.59 4.30 -3.48
C PRO A 209 18.33 5.77 -3.86
N VAL A 210 17.33 6.37 -3.21
CA VAL A 210 17.04 7.80 -3.29
C VAL A 210 17.00 8.37 -1.88
N LEU A 211 17.81 9.38 -1.60
CA LEU A 211 17.82 10.08 -0.32
C LEU A 211 16.84 11.26 -0.38
N ALA A 212 15.59 11.01 -0.10
CA ALA A 212 14.56 12.03 -0.05
C ALA A 212 14.61 12.84 1.25
N LYS A 213 14.09 14.06 1.19
CA LYS A 213 13.95 14.97 2.34
C LYS A 213 12.48 15.31 2.52
N ARG A 214 11.99 15.23 3.75
CA ARG A 214 10.62 15.56 4.14
C ARG A 214 10.63 16.76 5.08
N SER A 215 9.86 17.78 4.71
CA SER A 215 9.48 18.89 5.58
C SER A 215 8.06 18.66 6.09
N ILE A 216 7.81 18.99 7.35
CA ILE A 216 6.52 18.80 7.99
C ILE A 216 6.03 20.16 8.46
N GLY A 217 4.81 20.51 8.11
CA GLY A 217 4.16 21.75 8.51
C GLY A 217 2.65 21.61 8.56
N THR A 218 1.94 22.71 8.40
CA THR A 218 0.49 22.75 8.46
C THR A 218 -0.09 23.57 7.32
N TRP A 219 -1.26 23.13 6.86
CA TRP A 219 -2.05 23.86 5.88
C TRP A 219 -3.55 23.61 6.14
N SER A 220 -4.32 24.70 6.20
CA SER A 220 -5.78 24.62 6.40
C SER A 220 -6.19 23.75 7.61
N GLY A 221 -5.43 23.83 8.72
CA GLY A 221 -5.66 23.07 9.95
C GLY A 221 -5.26 21.61 9.91
N MET A 222 -4.65 21.15 8.82
CA MET A 222 -4.15 19.78 8.66
C MET A 222 -2.63 19.75 8.63
N GLN A 223 -2.06 18.60 9.02
CA GLN A 223 -0.64 18.34 8.80
C GLN A 223 -0.37 18.20 7.30
N LEU A 224 0.62 18.92 6.80
CA LEU A 224 1.09 18.87 5.43
C LEU A 224 2.55 18.45 5.39
N TYR A 225 2.85 17.57 4.45
CA TYR A 225 4.21 17.14 4.14
C TYR A 225 4.62 17.71 2.79
N ILE A 226 5.88 18.17 2.68
CA ILE A 226 6.50 18.40 1.38
C ILE A 226 7.75 17.55 1.31
N GLU A 227 7.81 16.72 0.28
CA GLU A 227 8.94 15.82 0.03
C GLU A 227 9.70 16.27 -1.21
N VAL A 228 11.02 16.33 -1.09
CA VAL A 228 11.96 16.61 -2.19
C VAL A 228 12.74 15.33 -2.48
N TRP A 229 12.57 14.81 -3.71
CA TRP A 229 13.15 13.56 -4.18
C TRP A 229 14.16 13.81 -5.28
N PRO A 230 15.48 13.72 -5.01
CA PRO A 230 16.52 13.76 -6.03
C PRO A 230 16.60 12.41 -6.73
N ILE A 231 16.00 12.28 -7.89
CA ILE A 231 16.00 11.06 -8.68
C ILE A 231 16.87 11.20 -9.93
N LYS A 232 17.32 10.12 -10.53
CA LYS A 232 17.97 10.16 -11.83
C LYS A 232 17.04 10.82 -12.85
N ASN A 233 17.58 11.68 -13.70
CA ASN A 233 16.81 12.21 -14.84
C ASN A 233 16.55 11.10 -15.89
N ALA A 234 15.70 11.39 -16.86
CA ALA A 234 15.33 10.42 -17.90
C ALA A 234 16.52 9.94 -18.73
N ALA A 235 17.57 10.74 -18.87
CA ALA A 235 18.80 10.37 -19.57
C ALA A 235 19.76 9.52 -18.72
N GLY A 236 19.51 9.35 -17.41
CA GLY A 236 20.35 8.60 -16.48
C GLY A 236 21.70 9.27 -16.13
N THR A 237 21.95 10.49 -16.62
CA THR A 237 23.25 11.18 -16.51
C THR A 237 23.28 12.27 -15.45
N GLY A 238 22.13 12.63 -14.88
CA GLY A 238 22.01 13.72 -13.92
C GLY A 238 20.87 13.49 -12.93
N THR A 239 20.62 14.50 -12.11
CA THR A 239 19.56 14.50 -11.10
C THR A 239 18.41 15.40 -11.55
N GLU A 240 17.19 14.90 -11.39
CA GLU A 240 15.94 15.63 -11.49
C GLU A 240 15.29 15.65 -10.11
N TYR A 241 14.64 16.75 -9.76
CA TYR A 241 13.99 16.88 -8.48
C TYR A 241 12.47 16.75 -8.63
N VAL A 242 11.86 15.86 -7.87
CA VAL A 242 10.41 15.77 -7.73
C VAL A 242 10.04 16.37 -6.39
N VAL A 243 9.17 17.37 -6.40
CA VAL A 243 8.64 18.00 -5.19
C VAL A 243 7.16 17.67 -5.09
N GLU A 244 6.76 17.10 -3.97
CA GLU A 244 5.38 16.66 -3.74
C GLU A 244 4.86 17.21 -2.41
N ALA A 245 3.73 17.92 -2.45
CA ALA A 245 2.96 18.28 -1.28
C ALA A 245 1.88 17.21 -1.02
N SER A 246 1.74 16.77 0.23
CA SER A 246 0.74 15.77 0.58
C SER A 246 0.14 15.98 1.96
N PHE A 247 -1.13 15.54 2.11
CA PHE A 247 -1.79 15.41 3.40
C PHE A 247 -2.64 14.14 3.45
N LYS A 248 -2.98 13.69 4.66
CA LYS A 248 -3.79 12.50 4.89
C LYS A 248 -5.07 12.85 5.64
N THR A 249 -6.14 12.12 5.34
CA THR A 249 -7.42 12.17 6.04
C THR A 249 -8.16 10.84 5.92
N ASN A 250 -9.04 10.53 6.85
CA ASN A 250 -9.94 9.37 6.78
C ASN A 250 -11.30 9.69 6.14
N SER A 251 -11.51 10.92 5.68
CA SER A 251 -12.78 11.39 5.10
C SER A 251 -12.65 11.67 3.62
N ALA A 252 -13.42 10.96 2.80
CA ALA A 252 -13.52 11.19 1.35
C ALA A 252 -13.95 12.62 1.02
N THR A 253 -14.92 13.15 1.77
CA THR A 253 -15.44 14.52 1.58
C THR A 253 -14.35 15.55 1.88
N THR A 254 -13.60 15.35 2.98
CA THR A 254 -12.47 16.23 3.32
C THR A 254 -11.38 16.12 2.26
N ALA A 255 -11.04 14.90 1.81
CA ALA A 255 -10.04 14.69 0.76
C ALA A 255 -10.42 15.45 -0.52
N SER A 256 -11.67 15.35 -0.98
CA SER A 256 -12.15 16.03 -2.19
C SER A 256 -12.08 17.56 -2.05
N ALA A 257 -12.67 18.11 -0.99
CA ALA A 257 -12.70 19.54 -0.80
C ALA A 257 -11.29 20.13 -0.66
N LYS A 258 -10.42 19.47 0.14
CA LYS A 258 -9.07 19.95 0.39
C LYS A 258 -8.11 19.69 -0.77
N HIS A 259 -8.36 18.69 -1.63
CA HIS A 259 -7.65 18.54 -2.89
C HIS A 259 -7.81 19.79 -3.75
N ASP A 260 -9.04 20.23 -4.03
CA ASP A 260 -9.32 21.36 -4.90
C ASP A 260 -8.84 22.68 -4.30
N GLU A 261 -8.97 22.85 -2.97
CA GLU A 261 -8.41 24.00 -2.26
C GLU A 261 -6.86 24.03 -2.37
N LEU A 262 -6.18 22.89 -2.22
CA LEU A 262 -4.71 22.83 -2.30
C LEU A 262 -4.24 23.07 -3.74
N VAL A 263 -4.92 22.53 -4.76
CA VAL A 263 -4.63 22.81 -6.17
C VAL A 263 -4.72 24.33 -6.42
N THR A 264 -5.83 24.95 -6.03
CA THR A 264 -6.04 26.39 -6.19
C THR A 264 -4.98 27.20 -5.45
N TYR A 265 -4.64 26.80 -4.22
CA TYR A 265 -3.61 27.46 -3.42
C TYR A 265 -2.24 27.43 -4.09
N LEU A 266 -1.82 26.23 -4.54
CA LEU A 266 -0.55 26.04 -5.23
C LEU A 266 -0.50 26.80 -6.57
N GLN A 267 -1.60 26.83 -7.32
CA GLN A 267 -1.73 27.61 -8.56
C GLN A 267 -1.56 29.11 -8.31
N ASN A 268 -2.25 29.64 -7.31
CA ASN A 268 -2.16 31.07 -6.95
C ASN A 268 -0.76 31.48 -6.48
N LYS A 269 0.03 30.53 -5.97
CA LYS A 269 1.44 30.74 -5.59
C LYS A 269 2.42 30.56 -6.75
N GLY A 270 1.98 30.06 -7.89
CA GLY A 270 2.85 29.68 -9.01
C GLY A 270 3.73 28.46 -8.70
N TRP A 271 3.29 27.60 -7.79
CA TRP A 271 4.03 26.41 -7.34
C TRP A 271 3.47 25.09 -7.89
N PHE A 272 2.31 25.12 -8.53
CA PHE A 272 1.64 23.90 -8.98
C PHE A 272 2.24 23.36 -10.26
N LEU A 273 2.53 22.06 -10.26
CA LEU A 273 2.85 21.30 -11.47
C LEU A 273 1.67 20.40 -11.84
N ALA A 274 0.96 20.77 -12.91
CA ALA A 274 -0.29 20.10 -13.34
C ALA A 274 -0.03 18.72 -13.98
N GLN A 275 0.54 17.80 -13.23
CA GLN A 275 0.89 16.46 -13.67
C GLN A 275 0.60 15.45 -12.56
N ASP A 276 0.28 14.21 -12.96
CA ASP A 276 0.28 13.05 -12.07
C ASP A 276 1.57 12.27 -12.25
N SER A 277 2.24 11.95 -11.16
CA SER A 277 3.40 11.09 -11.16
C SER A 277 3.44 10.22 -9.93
N LEU A 278 3.70 8.95 -10.13
CA LEU A 278 4.02 8.03 -9.05
C LEU A 278 5.54 7.98 -8.90
N LYS A 279 6.06 8.44 -7.75
CA LYS A 279 7.51 8.36 -7.43
C LYS A 279 8.06 6.94 -7.62
N THR A 280 7.27 5.93 -7.25
CA THR A 280 7.63 4.52 -7.48
C THR A 280 7.91 4.25 -8.96
N GLN A 281 7.02 4.67 -9.87
CA GLN A 281 7.18 4.47 -11.31
C GLN A 281 8.48 5.13 -11.81
N LEU A 282 8.71 6.39 -11.44
CA LEU A 282 9.91 7.11 -11.85
C LEU A 282 11.20 6.40 -11.39
N ILE A 283 11.20 5.88 -10.15
CA ILE A 283 12.35 5.15 -9.63
C ILE A 283 12.50 3.81 -10.36
N MET A 284 11.42 3.06 -10.54
CA MET A 284 11.45 1.78 -11.26
C MET A 284 11.92 1.94 -12.72
N ASP A 285 11.64 3.07 -13.36
CA ASP A 285 11.99 3.30 -14.76
C ASP A 285 13.40 3.85 -14.98
N ARG A 286 13.99 4.48 -13.94
CA ARG A 286 15.25 5.23 -14.07
C ARG A 286 16.46 4.61 -13.38
N TYR A 287 16.26 3.52 -12.58
CA TYR A 287 17.35 2.88 -11.80
C TYR A 287 17.58 1.38 -12.17
#